data_df25b046ca659f1b70c46f898b1ea331
#
_entry.id   df25b046ca659f1b70c46f898b1ea331
#
_cell.length_a   1.000
_cell.length_b   1.000
_cell.length_c   1.000
_cell.angle_alpha   90.00
_cell.angle_beta   90.00
_cell.angle_gamma   90.00
#
_symmetry.space_group_name_H-M   'P 1'
#
loop_
_entity.id
_entity.type
_entity.pdbx_description
1 polymer ?
#
loop_
_entity_poly.entity_id
_entity_poly.type
_entity_poly.pdbx_seq_one_letter_code
_entity_poly.pdbx_strand_id
1 'polypeptide(L)'
;MHRDLSHYDRRYFDKWYRHPRHRVKTKQDMRRQLGFIVATAEYLLDRPVRSVLDVGCGEGNWSTVLKELRPGARYTGVDGSAYAVQRFGARRNIRQGTLGTIGAIGVKGPFDLILCLGVLNYVAPDELRRGLRQLRTLAGGVAYLEIFTRADEATGDFRKQKAQWPSWYRALFRRAGLEDNDHGTQVKRRAIGAGLNYSVDWESRMITRLPPNRRGGGVRY
;
A
#
# COMPACT_ATOMS: atom_id res chain seq x y z
N MET A 1 21.50 5.97 -8.15
CA MET A 1 21.88 4.55 -7.95
C MET A 1 20.65 3.69 -8.19
N HIS A 2 20.63 2.97 -9.31
CA HIS A 2 19.50 2.07 -9.64
C HIS A 2 19.50 0.91 -8.67
N ARG A 3 18.36 0.69 -8.02
CA ARG A 3 18.16 -0.46 -7.14
C ARG A 3 18.05 -1.71 -8.00
N ASP A 4 18.86 -2.74 -7.73
CA ASP A 4 18.68 -4.03 -8.37
C ASP A 4 17.40 -4.70 -7.85
N LEU A 5 16.41 -4.82 -8.73
CA LEU A 5 15.11 -5.44 -8.49
C LEU A 5 14.95 -6.75 -9.28
N SER A 6 16.04 -7.26 -9.91
CA SER A 6 16.03 -8.46 -10.75
C SER A 6 15.57 -9.72 -10.00
N HIS A 7 15.76 -9.75 -8.67
CA HIS A 7 15.34 -10.87 -7.83
C HIS A 7 13.81 -10.98 -7.65
N TYR A 8 13.02 -9.95 -7.99
CA TYR A 8 11.56 -10.04 -8.06
C TYR A 8 11.15 -10.62 -9.42
N ASP A 9 11.61 -11.84 -9.68
CA ASP A 9 11.38 -12.62 -10.89
C ASP A 9 10.20 -13.60 -10.74
N ARG A 10 9.99 -14.45 -11.74
CA ARG A 10 8.96 -15.49 -11.69
C ARG A 10 9.11 -16.42 -10.48
N ARG A 11 10.34 -16.83 -10.13
CA ARG A 11 10.61 -17.77 -9.03
C ARG A 11 10.21 -17.17 -7.68
N TYR A 12 10.48 -15.86 -7.51
CA TYR A 12 10.04 -15.11 -6.35
C TYR A 12 8.51 -15.16 -6.19
N PHE A 13 7.76 -14.81 -7.26
CA PHE A 13 6.31 -14.80 -7.21
C PHE A 13 5.72 -16.21 -7.10
N ASP A 14 6.30 -17.23 -7.75
CA ASP A 14 5.85 -18.60 -7.59
C ASP A 14 5.99 -19.07 -6.13
N LYS A 15 7.08 -18.72 -5.46
CA LYS A 15 7.29 -19.05 -4.05
C LYS A 15 6.32 -18.33 -3.13
N TRP A 16 6.24 -17.00 -3.23
CA TRP A 16 5.57 -16.18 -2.21
C TRP A 16 4.09 -15.91 -2.50
N TYR A 17 3.64 -16.16 -3.71
CA TYR A 17 2.24 -15.92 -4.11
C TYR A 17 1.46 -17.21 -4.38
N ARG A 18 2.13 -18.29 -4.80
CA ARG A 18 1.46 -19.52 -5.27
C ARG A 18 1.74 -20.73 -4.42
N HIS A 19 2.96 -20.86 -3.89
CA HIS A 19 3.35 -22.08 -3.18
C HIS A 19 2.53 -22.27 -1.91
N PRO A 20 1.87 -23.43 -1.69
CA PRO A 20 0.92 -23.60 -0.58
C PRO A 20 1.50 -23.35 0.81
N ARG A 21 2.80 -23.68 1.02
CA ARG A 21 3.48 -23.51 2.32
C ARG A 21 4.13 -22.15 2.52
N HIS A 22 4.31 -21.36 1.45
CA HIS A 22 5.07 -20.11 1.50
C HIS A 22 4.27 -18.89 1.11
N ARG A 23 3.10 -19.06 0.46
CA ARG A 23 2.28 -17.91 0.04
C ARG A 23 1.92 -17.03 1.22
N VAL A 24 2.12 -15.75 1.05
CA VAL A 24 1.91 -14.76 2.10
C VAL A 24 0.43 -14.54 2.40
N LYS A 25 -0.43 -14.54 1.37
CA LYS A 25 -1.88 -14.29 1.51
C LYS A 25 -2.69 -15.19 0.57
N THR A 26 -3.82 -15.67 1.05
CA THR A 26 -4.83 -16.31 0.20
C THR A 26 -5.70 -15.24 -0.46
N LYS A 27 -6.48 -15.61 -1.49
CA LYS A 27 -7.48 -14.70 -2.08
C LYS A 27 -8.51 -14.25 -1.03
N GLN A 28 -8.87 -15.13 -0.10
CA GLN A 28 -9.81 -14.80 0.97
C GLN A 28 -9.23 -13.78 1.95
N ASP A 29 -7.94 -13.90 2.32
CA ASP A 29 -7.27 -12.92 3.18
C ASP A 29 -7.20 -11.56 2.50
N MET A 30 -6.86 -11.54 1.21
CA MET A 30 -6.85 -10.32 0.41
C MET A 30 -8.25 -9.67 0.35
N ARG A 31 -9.30 -10.46 0.15
CA ARG A 31 -10.69 -9.96 0.11
C ARG A 31 -11.11 -9.34 1.44
N ARG A 32 -10.79 -9.98 2.56
CA ARG A 32 -11.06 -9.44 3.90
C ARG A 32 -10.31 -8.13 4.14
N GLN A 33 -9.01 -8.11 3.84
CA GLN A 33 -8.17 -6.94 4.07
C GLN A 33 -8.59 -5.77 3.16
N LEU A 34 -8.77 -6.00 1.88
CA LEU A 34 -9.19 -4.93 0.96
C LEU A 34 -10.61 -4.46 1.26
N GLY A 35 -11.51 -5.36 1.67
CA GLY A 35 -12.85 -5.01 2.13
C GLY A 35 -12.83 -4.02 3.30
N PHE A 36 -12.00 -4.30 4.30
CA PHE A 36 -11.77 -3.39 5.43
C PHE A 36 -11.19 -2.04 4.97
N ILE A 37 -10.15 -2.06 4.14
CA ILE A 37 -9.48 -0.85 3.65
C ILE A 37 -10.46 0.03 2.84
N VAL A 38 -11.20 -0.58 1.92
CA VAL A 38 -12.17 0.14 1.08
C VAL A 38 -13.30 0.71 1.92
N ALA A 39 -13.88 -0.07 2.84
CA ALA A 39 -14.95 0.41 3.72
C ALA A 39 -14.48 1.59 4.58
N THR A 40 -13.28 1.52 5.14
CA THR A 40 -12.69 2.61 5.91
C THR A 40 -12.46 3.84 5.04
N ALA A 41 -11.92 3.66 3.84
CA ALA A 41 -11.70 4.78 2.93
C ALA A 41 -13.02 5.46 2.53
N GLU A 42 -14.07 4.69 2.23
CA GLU A 42 -15.39 5.21 1.87
C GLU A 42 -16.08 5.93 3.02
N TYR A 43 -15.94 5.41 4.25
CA TYR A 43 -16.40 6.09 5.45
C TYR A 43 -15.75 7.46 5.62
N LEU A 44 -14.42 7.55 5.44
CA LEU A 44 -13.68 8.80 5.56
C LEU A 44 -13.94 9.78 4.41
N LEU A 45 -14.27 9.27 3.22
CA LEU A 45 -14.54 10.06 2.03
C LEU A 45 -16.00 10.50 1.90
N ASP A 46 -16.90 9.87 2.68
CA ASP A 46 -18.35 9.99 2.54
C ASP A 46 -18.86 9.71 1.11
N ARG A 47 -18.16 8.83 0.40
CA ARG A 47 -18.50 8.39 -0.97
C ARG A 47 -17.74 7.13 -1.39
N PRO A 48 -18.24 6.41 -2.41
CA PRO A 48 -17.54 5.24 -2.94
C PRO A 48 -16.15 5.57 -3.49
N VAL A 49 -15.21 4.63 -3.30
CA VAL A 49 -13.88 4.67 -3.93
C VAL A 49 -14.02 4.42 -5.43
N ARG A 50 -13.53 5.37 -6.26
CA ARG A 50 -13.57 5.33 -7.72
C ARG A 50 -12.21 5.18 -8.37
N SER A 51 -11.12 5.43 -7.63
CA SER A 51 -9.77 5.35 -8.15
C SER A 51 -8.79 4.86 -7.09
N VAL A 52 -7.98 3.86 -7.46
CA VAL A 52 -6.99 3.22 -6.57
C VAL A 52 -5.62 3.21 -7.23
N LEU A 53 -4.63 3.67 -6.49
CA LEU A 53 -3.21 3.51 -6.80
C LEU A 53 -2.61 2.47 -5.86
N ASP A 54 -1.96 1.45 -6.41
CA ASP A 54 -1.31 0.38 -5.64
C ASP A 54 0.19 0.40 -5.90
N VAL A 55 0.97 0.81 -4.90
CA VAL A 55 2.43 1.01 -5.00
C VAL A 55 3.16 -0.20 -4.43
N GLY A 56 3.98 -0.83 -5.27
CA GLY A 56 4.58 -2.13 -4.98
C GLY A 56 3.56 -3.26 -5.12
N CYS A 57 2.74 -3.16 -6.17
CA CYS A 57 1.58 -4.03 -6.37
C CYS A 57 1.94 -5.48 -6.72
N GLY A 58 3.22 -5.78 -7.00
CA GLY A 58 3.66 -7.07 -7.50
C GLY A 58 2.93 -7.42 -8.80
N GLU A 59 2.35 -8.59 -8.86
CA GLU A 59 1.54 -9.03 -10.00
C GLU A 59 0.18 -8.32 -10.12
N GLY A 60 -0.15 -7.40 -9.22
CA GLY A 60 -1.42 -6.66 -9.20
C GLY A 60 -2.62 -7.52 -8.79
N ASN A 61 -2.44 -8.48 -7.91
CA ASN A 61 -3.53 -9.36 -7.46
C ASN A 61 -4.65 -8.60 -6.76
N TRP A 62 -4.35 -7.47 -6.13
CA TRP A 62 -5.34 -6.59 -5.52
C TRP A 62 -6.34 -6.02 -6.52
N SER A 63 -5.94 -5.82 -7.80
CA SER A 63 -6.85 -5.36 -8.85
C SER A 63 -8.04 -6.30 -9.07
N THR A 64 -7.79 -7.61 -8.97
CA THR A 64 -8.84 -8.63 -9.12
C THR A 64 -9.84 -8.56 -7.98
N VAL A 65 -9.34 -8.43 -6.75
CA VAL A 65 -10.20 -8.31 -5.55
C VAL A 65 -10.94 -6.98 -5.54
N LEU A 66 -10.28 -5.89 -5.93
CA LEU A 66 -10.92 -4.58 -6.06
C LEU A 66 -12.10 -4.62 -7.03
N LYS A 67 -11.91 -5.28 -8.19
CA LYS A 67 -12.96 -5.42 -9.20
C LYS A 67 -14.19 -6.19 -8.68
N GLU A 68 -13.98 -7.16 -7.77
CA GLU A 68 -15.09 -7.86 -7.12
C GLU A 68 -15.82 -6.96 -6.10
N LEU A 69 -15.10 -6.15 -5.35
CA LEU A 69 -15.66 -5.27 -4.31
C LEU A 69 -16.25 -3.98 -4.88
N ARG A 70 -15.62 -3.41 -5.90
CA ARG A 70 -15.97 -2.14 -6.54
C ARG A 70 -15.74 -2.22 -8.06
N PRO A 71 -16.69 -2.79 -8.82
CA PRO A 71 -16.53 -3.03 -10.26
C PRO A 71 -16.22 -1.76 -11.08
N GLY A 72 -16.72 -0.61 -10.64
CA GLY A 72 -16.51 0.69 -11.29
C GLY A 72 -15.22 1.41 -10.90
N ALA A 73 -14.44 0.90 -9.95
CA ALA A 73 -13.21 1.56 -9.52
C ALA A 73 -12.07 1.33 -10.52
N ARG A 74 -11.38 2.43 -10.88
CA ARG A 74 -10.17 2.36 -11.71
C ARG A 74 -8.98 1.97 -10.84
N TYR A 75 -8.21 0.99 -11.30
CA TYR A 75 -6.99 0.54 -10.64
C TYR A 75 -5.76 0.95 -11.46
N THR A 76 -4.73 1.42 -10.78
CA THR A 76 -3.40 1.64 -11.34
C THR A 76 -2.38 1.02 -10.39
N GLY A 77 -1.62 0.05 -10.90
CA GLY A 77 -0.52 -0.58 -10.17
C GLY A 77 0.82 0.04 -10.58
N VAL A 78 1.75 0.08 -9.64
CA VAL A 78 3.16 0.43 -9.89
C VAL A 78 4.02 -0.61 -9.21
N ASP A 79 4.93 -1.25 -9.96
CA ASP A 79 5.88 -2.20 -9.40
C ASP A 79 7.23 -2.13 -10.10
N GLY A 80 8.29 -2.42 -9.36
CA GLY A 80 9.66 -2.44 -9.90
C GLY A 80 10.03 -3.72 -10.64
N SER A 81 9.26 -4.79 -10.49
CA SER A 81 9.51 -6.07 -11.15
C SER A 81 9.21 -6.02 -12.64
N ALA A 82 10.25 -6.16 -13.46
CA ALA A 82 10.09 -6.28 -14.91
C ALA A 82 9.22 -7.49 -15.27
N TYR A 83 9.37 -8.63 -14.59
CA TYR A 83 8.54 -9.81 -14.79
C TYR A 83 7.05 -9.51 -14.55
N ALA A 84 6.71 -8.87 -13.43
CA ALA A 84 5.32 -8.57 -13.13
C ALA A 84 4.69 -7.64 -14.16
N VAL A 85 5.43 -6.60 -14.58
CA VAL A 85 4.98 -5.65 -15.59
C VAL A 85 4.82 -6.29 -16.97
N GLN A 86 5.82 -7.05 -17.44
CA GLN A 86 5.75 -7.74 -18.75
C GLN A 86 4.57 -8.72 -18.81
N ARG A 87 4.33 -9.47 -17.75
CA ARG A 87 3.30 -10.51 -17.75
C ARG A 87 1.89 -10.00 -17.46
N PHE A 88 1.74 -8.98 -16.65
CA PHE A 88 0.44 -8.53 -16.13
C PHE A 88 0.14 -7.06 -16.42
N GLY A 89 1.12 -6.28 -16.87
CA GLY A 89 1.01 -4.84 -17.03
C GLY A 89 -0.19 -4.39 -17.84
N ALA A 90 -0.33 -4.91 -19.06
CA ALA A 90 -1.46 -4.56 -19.93
C ALA A 90 -2.82 -4.97 -19.33
N ARG A 91 -2.91 -6.19 -18.77
CA ARG A 91 -4.18 -6.74 -18.29
C ARG A 91 -4.63 -6.13 -16.95
N ARG A 92 -3.70 -5.72 -16.12
CA ARG A 92 -3.95 -5.22 -14.75
C ARG A 92 -3.55 -3.76 -14.56
N ASN A 93 -3.26 -3.05 -15.64
CA ASN A 93 -2.81 -1.66 -15.62
C ASN A 93 -1.65 -1.41 -14.64
N ILE A 94 -0.56 -2.19 -14.78
CA ILE A 94 0.65 -2.06 -13.97
C ILE A 94 1.72 -1.34 -14.78
N ARG A 95 2.32 -0.31 -14.20
CA ARG A 95 3.45 0.44 -14.77
C ARG A 95 4.74 0.07 -14.06
N GLN A 96 5.84 0.04 -14.80
CA GLN A 96 7.14 -0.19 -14.18
C GLN A 96 7.62 1.06 -13.46
N GLY A 97 7.96 0.90 -12.18
CA GLY A 97 8.48 1.97 -11.35
C GLY A 97 8.54 1.59 -9.88
N THR A 98 9.08 2.48 -9.08
CA THR A 98 9.19 2.33 -7.63
C THR A 98 8.51 3.52 -6.94
N LEU A 99 8.40 3.44 -5.61
CA LEU A 99 7.98 4.59 -4.81
C LEU A 99 8.81 5.83 -5.11
N GLY A 100 10.12 5.68 -5.31
CA GLY A 100 11.04 6.79 -5.58
C GLY A 100 10.92 7.39 -6.98
N THR A 101 10.37 6.65 -7.95
CA THR A 101 10.25 7.08 -9.36
C THR A 101 8.81 7.39 -9.76
N ILE A 102 7.84 7.23 -8.87
CA ILE A 102 6.41 7.32 -9.18
C ILE A 102 6.00 8.64 -9.83
N GLY A 103 6.66 9.75 -9.48
CA GLY A 103 6.39 11.06 -10.09
C GLY A 103 6.90 11.19 -11.54
N ALA A 104 7.84 10.34 -11.97
CA ALA A 104 8.45 10.40 -13.30
C ALA A 104 7.81 9.46 -14.32
N ILE A 105 7.00 8.49 -13.89
CA ILE A 105 6.43 7.43 -14.76
C ILE A 105 5.03 7.77 -15.32
N GLY A 106 4.62 9.03 -15.23
CA GLY A 106 3.36 9.50 -15.82
C GLY A 106 2.09 9.02 -15.09
N VAL A 107 2.18 8.61 -13.84
CA VAL A 107 1.01 8.35 -13.01
C VAL A 107 0.33 9.67 -12.67
N LYS A 108 -0.96 9.78 -12.99
CA LYS A 108 -1.75 11.00 -12.79
C LYS A 108 -2.82 10.75 -11.74
N GLY A 109 -2.81 11.55 -10.65
CA GLY A 109 -3.86 11.59 -9.64
C GLY A 109 -4.92 12.68 -9.97
N PRO A 110 -5.79 13.01 -9.01
CA PRO A 110 -5.81 12.44 -7.67
C PRO A 110 -6.46 11.05 -7.59
N PHE A 111 -5.99 10.23 -6.62
CA PHE A 111 -6.58 8.93 -6.31
C PHE A 111 -7.36 8.99 -5.02
N ASP A 112 -8.54 8.35 -4.99
CA ASP A 112 -9.37 8.25 -3.77
C ASP A 112 -8.70 7.39 -2.70
N LEU A 113 -8.03 6.32 -3.14
CA LEU A 113 -7.32 5.41 -2.26
C LEU A 113 -5.93 5.10 -2.82
N ILE A 114 -4.91 5.25 -1.99
CA ILE A 114 -3.56 4.77 -2.27
C ILE A 114 -3.28 3.57 -1.37
N LEU A 115 -2.83 2.48 -1.95
CA LEU A 115 -2.34 1.28 -1.26
C LEU A 115 -0.82 1.22 -1.35
N CYS A 116 -0.16 0.87 -0.25
CA CYS A 116 1.24 0.47 -0.23
C CYS A 116 1.42 -0.58 0.88
N LEU A 117 1.36 -1.84 0.51
CA LEU A 117 1.21 -2.96 1.44
C LEU A 117 2.48 -3.80 1.51
N GLY A 118 3.18 -3.75 2.65
CA GLY A 118 4.38 -4.54 2.91
C GLY A 118 5.58 -4.16 2.01
N VAL A 119 5.68 -2.91 1.57
CA VAL A 119 6.73 -2.43 0.64
C VAL A 119 7.69 -1.44 1.28
N LEU A 120 7.18 -0.55 2.12
CA LEU A 120 7.94 0.59 2.63
C LEU A 120 9.15 0.17 3.48
N ASN A 121 9.08 -0.97 4.15
CA ASN A 121 10.17 -1.56 4.92
C ASN A 121 11.38 -2.02 4.07
N TYR A 122 11.23 -2.10 2.75
CA TYR A 122 12.34 -2.39 1.82
C TYR A 122 12.94 -1.15 1.19
N VAL A 123 12.27 -0.01 1.30
CA VAL A 123 12.67 1.24 0.64
C VAL A 123 13.74 1.97 1.48
N ALA A 124 14.77 2.50 0.82
CA ALA A 124 15.80 3.28 1.51
C ALA A 124 15.20 4.59 2.08
N PRO A 125 15.70 5.10 3.22
CA PRO A 125 15.14 6.28 3.87
C PRO A 125 14.99 7.50 2.95
N ASP A 126 15.97 7.78 2.10
CA ASP A 126 15.92 8.94 1.19
C ASP A 126 14.92 8.74 0.04
N GLU A 127 14.85 7.54 -0.50
CA GLU A 127 13.84 7.17 -1.48
C GLU A 127 12.42 7.25 -0.87
N LEU A 128 12.29 6.78 0.38
CA LEU A 128 11.04 6.84 1.12
C LEU A 128 10.57 8.29 1.34
N ARG A 129 11.48 9.20 1.75
CA ARG A 129 11.16 10.63 1.90
C ARG A 129 10.69 11.26 0.60
N ARG A 130 11.39 10.98 -0.52
CA ARG A 130 10.98 11.49 -1.84
C ARG A 130 9.64 10.92 -2.28
N GLY A 131 9.49 9.60 -2.16
CA GLY A 131 8.28 8.91 -2.59
C GLY A 131 7.03 9.32 -1.83
N LEU A 132 7.12 9.49 -0.52
CA LEU A 132 5.98 9.95 0.29
C LEU A 132 5.51 11.36 -0.11
N ARG A 133 6.42 12.27 -0.46
CA ARG A 133 6.03 13.57 -1.01
C ARG A 133 5.29 13.44 -2.33
N GLN A 134 5.70 12.51 -3.20
CA GLN A 134 5.00 12.22 -4.44
C GLN A 134 3.62 11.59 -4.20
N LEU A 135 3.53 10.64 -3.27
CA LEU A 135 2.23 10.06 -2.89
C LEU A 135 1.25 11.13 -2.42
N ARG A 136 1.72 12.10 -1.62
CA ARG A 136 0.89 13.22 -1.18
C ARG A 136 0.29 14.01 -2.36
N THR A 137 1.07 14.25 -3.42
CA THR A 137 0.56 14.98 -4.60
C THR A 137 -0.44 14.16 -5.42
N LEU A 138 -0.33 12.84 -5.37
CA LEU A 138 -1.20 11.91 -6.10
C LEU A 138 -2.47 11.54 -5.34
N ALA A 139 -2.51 11.81 -4.03
CA ALA A 139 -3.64 11.45 -3.21
C ALA A 139 -4.73 12.53 -3.22
N GLY A 140 -5.96 12.10 -3.46
CA GLY A 140 -7.17 12.90 -3.32
C GLY A 140 -8.04 12.47 -2.14
N GLY A 141 -7.60 11.44 -1.41
CA GLY A 141 -8.38 10.86 -0.32
C GLY A 141 -7.51 10.18 0.72
N VAL A 142 -7.58 8.85 0.81
CA VAL A 142 -6.96 8.04 1.84
C VAL A 142 -5.72 7.32 1.32
N ALA A 143 -4.65 7.29 2.11
CA ALA A 143 -3.52 6.39 1.88
C ALA A 143 -3.51 5.31 2.97
N TYR A 144 -3.53 4.04 2.56
CA TYR A 144 -3.35 2.92 3.46
C TYR A 144 -1.94 2.34 3.28
N LEU A 145 -1.11 2.55 4.31
CA LEU A 145 0.30 2.21 4.29
C LEU A 145 0.57 1.10 5.32
N GLU A 146 0.79 -0.14 4.84
CA GLU A 146 1.15 -1.27 5.69
C GLU A 146 2.67 -1.44 5.70
N ILE A 147 3.27 -1.46 6.89
CA ILE A 147 4.71 -1.53 7.05
C ILE A 147 5.04 -2.57 8.11
N PHE A 148 6.07 -3.37 7.85
CA PHE A 148 6.73 -4.15 8.89
C PHE A 148 7.87 -3.31 9.48
N THR A 149 7.84 -3.14 10.79
CA THR A 149 8.82 -2.35 11.55
C THR A 149 9.79 -3.27 12.28
N ARG A 150 10.74 -2.70 12.99
CA ARG A 150 11.65 -3.49 13.86
C ARG A 150 10.95 -4.09 15.08
N ALA A 151 9.75 -3.63 15.39
CA ALA A 151 8.96 -4.14 16.50
C ALA A 151 8.07 -5.33 16.10
N ASP A 152 7.97 -5.63 14.80
CA ASP A 152 7.10 -6.70 14.31
C ASP A 152 7.84 -8.03 14.21
N GLU A 153 7.22 -9.09 14.74
CA GLU A 153 7.57 -10.46 14.44
C GLU A 153 6.78 -10.91 13.21
N ALA A 154 7.46 -11.08 12.09
CA ALA A 154 6.81 -11.47 10.86
C ALA A 154 7.56 -12.59 10.14
N THR A 155 6.82 -13.46 9.46
CA THR A 155 7.38 -14.49 8.59
C THR A 155 7.31 -14.06 7.12
N GLY A 156 8.38 -14.27 6.36
CA GLY A 156 8.42 -13.89 4.95
C GLY A 156 9.85 -13.68 4.43
N ASP A 157 9.99 -12.95 3.33
CA ASP A 157 11.30 -12.58 2.78
C ASP A 157 11.78 -11.25 3.36
N PHE A 158 12.41 -11.30 4.52
CA PHE A 158 12.93 -10.10 5.21
C PHE A 158 14.42 -9.83 4.98
N ARG A 159 15.10 -10.63 4.12
CA ARG A 159 16.56 -10.57 3.93
C ARG A 159 17.09 -9.22 3.46
N LYS A 160 16.27 -8.42 2.75
CA LYS A 160 16.65 -7.10 2.24
C LYS A 160 15.91 -5.96 2.93
N GLN A 161 15.28 -6.25 4.05
CA GLN A 161 14.51 -5.27 4.80
C GLN A 161 15.40 -4.16 5.37
N LYS A 162 14.89 -2.93 5.33
CA LYS A 162 15.50 -1.72 5.89
C LYS A 162 14.60 -1.12 6.97
N ALA A 163 13.84 -1.98 7.64
CA ALA A 163 12.85 -1.58 8.62
C ALA A 163 13.44 -0.67 9.71
N GLN A 164 12.64 0.29 10.12
CA GLN A 164 12.92 1.23 11.20
C GLN A 164 11.92 1.01 12.33
N TRP A 165 12.11 1.69 13.45
CA TRP A 165 11.16 1.69 14.56
C TRP A 165 9.85 2.40 14.19
N PRO A 166 8.69 2.04 14.78
CA PRO A 166 7.41 2.67 14.50
C PRO A 166 7.42 4.19 14.63
N SER A 167 8.08 4.71 15.68
CA SER A 167 8.21 6.15 15.93
C SER A 167 8.91 6.90 14.78
N TRP A 168 9.88 6.26 14.13
CA TRP A 168 10.57 6.84 12.99
C TRP A 168 9.62 7.00 11.78
N TYR A 169 8.79 5.99 11.48
CA TYR A 169 7.80 6.06 10.41
C TYR A 169 6.74 7.12 10.70
N ARG A 170 6.21 7.17 11.92
CA ARG A 170 5.25 8.22 12.34
C ARG A 170 5.81 9.64 12.13
N ALA A 171 7.05 9.87 12.55
CA ALA A 171 7.70 11.16 12.33
C ALA A 171 7.89 11.47 10.83
N LEU A 172 8.23 10.45 10.03
CA LEU A 172 8.41 10.59 8.60
C LEU A 172 7.09 10.94 7.89
N PHE A 173 5.98 10.28 8.22
CA PHE A 173 4.67 10.53 7.63
C PHE A 173 4.17 11.93 7.97
N ARG A 174 4.27 12.37 9.24
CA ARG A 174 3.94 13.76 9.61
C ARG A 174 4.74 14.78 8.81
N ARG A 175 6.04 14.57 8.64
CA ARG A 175 6.89 15.46 7.79
C ARG A 175 6.49 15.46 6.33
N ALA A 176 5.92 14.38 5.84
CA ALA A 176 5.34 14.29 4.50
C ALA A 176 3.95 14.94 4.41
N GLY A 177 3.39 15.42 5.52
CA GLY A 177 2.04 15.98 5.60
C GLY A 177 0.96 14.92 5.48
N LEU A 178 1.25 13.71 5.94
CA LEU A 178 0.30 12.64 6.13
C LEU A 178 -0.17 12.71 7.59
N GLU A 179 -1.45 12.95 7.79
CA GLU A 179 -2.04 12.98 9.11
C GLU A 179 -2.47 11.56 9.48
N ASP A 180 -1.99 11.09 10.63
CA ASP A 180 -2.47 9.86 11.22
C ASP A 180 -3.89 10.12 11.75
N ASN A 181 -4.87 9.42 11.22
CA ASN A 181 -6.18 9.43 11.84
C ASN A 181 -6.11 8.46 13.01
N ASP A 182 -6.09 8.97 14.23
CA ASP A 182 -6.23 8.25 15.49
C ASP A 182 -7.50 7.36 15.58
N HIS A 183 -8.24 7.26 14.52
CA HIS A 183 -9.23 6.23 14.27
C HIS A 183 -8.59 4.89 13.87
N GLY A 184 -7.39 4.62 14.34
CA GLY A 184 -6.95 3.27 14.54
C GLY A 184 -8.05 2.61 15.34
N THR A 185 -9.00 1.99 14.65
CA THR A 185 -9.94 1.10 15.30
C THR A 185 -9.08 0.20 16.15
N GLN A 186 -9.03 0.45 17.46
CA GLN A 186 -8.47 -0.46 18.44
C GLN A 186 -9.37 -1.69 18.48
N VAL A 187 -9.31 -2.47 17.42
CA VAL A 187 -9.88 -3.80 17.41
C VAL A 187 -8.94 -4.62 18.27
N LYS A 188 -9.34 -4.78 19.53
CA LYS A 188 -8.63 -5.62 20.50
C LYS A 188 -8.25 -6.92 19.79
N ARG A 189 -7.00 -7.33 19.93
CA ARG A 189 -6.35 -8.53 19.40
C ARG A 189 -7.20 -9.82 19.39
N ARG A 190 -8.26 -9.88 20.22
CA ARG A 190 -9.21 -10.99 20.35
C ARG A 190 -10.31 -11.06 19.28
N ALA A 191 -10.51 -10.01 18.48
CA ALA A 191 -11.51 -9.98 17.41
C ALA A 191 -10.94 -10.37 16.04
N ILE A 192 -9.63 -10.53 15.92
CA ILE A 192 -8.99 -11.05 14.72
C ILE A 192 -8.99 -12.56 14.85
N GLY A 193 -9.92 -13.21 14.13
CA GLY A 193 -10.04 -14.66 14.14
C GLY A 193 -8.70 -15.36 13.85
N ALA A 194 -8.55 -16.56 14.39
CA ALA A 194 -7.33 -17.40 14.44
C ALA A 194 -6.68 -17.76 13.07
N GLY A 195 -6.96 -17.04 12.01
CA GLY A 195 -6.43 -17.26 10.66
C GLY A 195 -5.38 -16.24 10.19
N LEU A 196 -5.06 -15.23 10.98
CA LEU A 196 -3.96 -14.33 10.65
C LEU A 196 -2.71 -14.75 11.42
N ASN A 197 -1.85 -15.54 10.78
CA ASN A 197 -0.53 -15.91 11.28
C ASN A 197 0.46 -14.72 11.32
N TYR A 198 -0.03 -13.53 11.67
CA TYR A 198 0.78 -12.33 11.82
C TYR A 198 0.53 -11.74 13.20
N SER A 199 1.51 -11.83 14.07
CA SER A 199 1.61 -10.93 15.20
C SER A 199 2.05 -9.57 14.66
N VAL A 200 1.13 -8.83 14.06
CA VAL A 200 1.40 -7.47 13.63
C VAL A 200 1.08 -6.56 14.80
N ASP A 201 2.08 -5.84 15.26
CA ASP A 201 1.83 -4.73 16.14
C ASP A 201 0.96 -3.70 15.41
N TRP A 202 -0.19 -3.34 16.00
CA TRP A 202 -1.12 -2.39 15.42
C TRP A 202 -0.51 -1.02 15.16
N GLU A 203 0.55 -0.68 15.88
CA GLU A 203 1.29 0.55 15.66
C GLU A 203 1.96 0.62 14.27
N SER A 204 2.15 -0.49 13.58
CA SER A 204 2.73 -0.53 12.25
C SER A 204 1.73 -0.31 11.10
N ARG A 205 0.42 -0.33 11.39
CA ARG A 205 -0.63 -0.09 10.40
C ARG A 205 -1.17 1.32 10.56
N MET A 206 -0.83 2.19 9.63
CA MET A 206 -1.33 3.56 9.64
C MET A 206 -2.31 3.79 8.50
N ILE A 207 -3.53 4.20 8.86
CA ILE A 207 -4.51 4.75 7.92
C ILE A 207 -4.34 6.26 7.97
N THR A 208 -3.96 6.83 6.85
CA THR A 208 -3.65 8.25 6.79
C THR A 208 -4.64 8.95 5.89
N ARG A 209 -5.35 9.95 6.42
CA ARG A 209 -6.12 10.91 5.64
C ARG A 209 -5.20 12.04 5.18
N LEU A 210 -5.27 12.38 3.91
CA LEU A 210 -4.56 13.52 3.38
C LEU A 210 -5.47 14.75 3.47
N PRO A 211 -4.95 15.88 3.95
CA PRO A 211 -5.72 17.11 3.92
C PRO A 211 -6.11 17.44 2.48
N PRO A 212 -7.31 17.96 2.25
CA PRO A 212 -7.72 18.38 0.92
C PRO A 212 -6.70 19.39 0.38
N ASN A 213 -6.33 19.19 -0.88
CA ASN A 213 -5.42 20.10 -1.57
C ASN A 213 -6.08 21.49 -1.53
N ARG A 214 -5.56 22.41 -0.70
CA ARG A 214 -6.09 23.77 -0.57
C ARG A 214 -5.86 24.51 -1.88
N ARG A 215 -6.75 24.31 -2.85
CA ARG A 215 -7.06 25.31 -3.84
C ARG A 215 -8.45 25.84 -3.48
N GLY A 216 -8.45 27.00 -2.86
CA GLY A 216 -9.47 27.98 -2.68
C GLY A 216 -10.93 27.53 -2.54
N GLY A 217 -11.53 27.80 -1.40
CA GLY A 217 -12.96 27.73 -1.22
C GLY A 217 -13.31 27.37 0.23
N GLY A 218 -13.45 28.39 1.09
CA GLY A 218 -13.88 28.19 2.46
C GLY A 218 -15.29 27.62 2.50
N VAL A 219 -15.47 26.55 3.25
CA VAL A 219 -16.78 26.19 3.77
C VAL A 219 -16.76 26.56 5.24
N ARG A 220 -17.59 27.53 5.60
CA ARG A 220 -17.93 27.83 6.99
C ARG A 220 -18.94 26.76 7.46
N TYR A 221 -18.69 26.20 8.61
CA TYR A 221 -19.73 25.55 9.41
C TYR A 221 -20.45 26.61 10.23
#